data_240f9124c3eb850767f8e8f82b04c406
#
_entry.id   240f9124c3eb850767f8e8f82b04c406
#
_cell.length_a   1.000
_cell.length_b   1.000
_cell.length_c   1.000
_cell.angle_alpha   90.00
_cell.angle_beta   90.00
_cell.angle_gamma   90.00
#
_symmetry.space_group_name_H-M   'P 1'
#
loop_
_entity.id
_entity.type
_entity.pdbx_description
1 polymer ?
#
loop_
_entity_poly.entity_id
_entity_poly.type
_entity_poly.pdbx_seq_one_letter_code
_entity_poly.pdbx_strand_id
1 'polypeptide(L)'
;SLWPKIEPVSFRATQTSAIAVIVMVAWQWTPFAVLIFMTSLQSEDQQQKEAAILDGANSWAQFCYLTVPHLARPIAIVVMIQAIFHLSLYAEIEIVSRGNGNKNLPYLIGEFASNNIGAASATGILAVILANLIAIFLLRIIGKSLMD
;
A
#
# COMPACT_ATOMS: atom_id res chain seq x y z
N SER A 1 45.29 0.33 -5.71
CA SER A 1 44.06 1.00 -5.25
C SER A 1 43.63 0.35 -3.96
N LEU A 2 43.61 1.13 -2.86
CA LEU A 2 43.33 0.66 -1.50
C LEU A 2 41.85 0.62 -1.14
N TRP A 3 40.98 0.87 -2.11
CA TRP A 3 39.52 0.83 -1.89
C TRP A 3 38.95 -0.44 -2.51
N PRO A 4 38.15 -1.23 -1.74
CA PRO A 4 37.41 -2.34 -2.34
C PRO A 4 36.52 -1.78 -3.44
N LYS A 5 36.56 -2.39 -4.61
CA LYS A 5 35.60 -2.09 -5.70
C LYS A 5 34.23 -2.49 -5.18
N ILE A 6 33.49 -1.50 -4.66
CA ILE A 6 32.07 -1.68 -4.37
C ILE A 6 31.40 -1.79 -5.73
N GLU A 7 31.03 -3.01 -6.13
CA GLU A 7 30.21 -3.21 -7.30
C GLU A 7 28.91 -2.40 -7.12
N PRO A 8 28.57 -1.51 -8.08
CA PRO A 8 27.36 -0.71 -7.94
C PRO A 8 26.16 -1.66 -7.84
N VAL A 9 25.33 -1.46 -6.82
CA VAL A 9 24.10 -2.24 -6.64
C VAL A 9 23.27 -2.07 -7.92
N SER A 10 23.17 -3.14 -8.70
CA SER A 10 22.38 -3.14 -9.91
C SER A 10 20.90 -3.25 -9.55
N PHE A 11 20.20 -2.14 -9.45
CA PHE A 11 18.74 -2.11 -9.25
C PHE A 11 17.95 -2.80 -10.38
N ARG A 12 18.64 -3.16 -11.48
CA ARG A 12 18.06 -3.94 -12.57
C ARG A 12 18.07 -5.44 -12.37
N ALA A 13 18.76 -5.96 -11.35
CA ALA A 13 18.67 -7.38 -11.01
C ALA A 13 17.26 -7.67 -10.45
N THR A 14 16.65 -8.73 -10.92
CA THR A 14 15.23 -9.09 -10.65
C THR A 14 14.83 -9.02 -9.18
N GLN A 15 15.69 -9.50 -8.28
CA GLN A 15 15.41 -9.49 -6.83
C GLN A 15 15.55 -8.10 -6.21
N THR A 16 16.58 -7.37 -6.61
CA THR A 16 16.85 -6.02 -6.07
C THR A 16 15.82 -5.00 -6.57
N SER A 17 15.32 -5.16 -7.80
CA SER A 17 14.31 -4.24 -8.36
C SER A 17 12.97 -4.34 -7.65
N ALA A 18 12.53 -5.54 -7.26
CA ALA A 18 11.29 -5.71 -6.51
C ALA A 18 11.35 -4.99 -5.17
N ILE A 19 12.43 -5.19 -4.42
CA ILE A 19 12.65 -4.54 -3.13
C ILE A 19 12.71 -3.02 -3.30
N ALA A 20 13.42 -2.54 -4.32
CA ALA A 20 13.54 -1.10 -4.59
C ALA A 20 12.17 -0.46 -4.90
N VAL A 21 11.31 -1.11 -5.70
CA VAL A 21 9.93 -0.64 -5.96
C VAL A 21 9.12 -0.61 -4.67
N ILE A 22 9.17 -1.68 -3.85
CA ILE A 22 8.44 -1.74 -2.58
C ILE A 22 8.87 -0.61 -1.65
N VAL A 23 10.18 -0.41 -1.47
CA VAL A 23 10.70 0.66 -0.59
C VAL A 23 10.30 2.04 -1.10
N MET A 24 10.40 2.27 -2.41
CA MET A 24 10.02 3.54 -3.03
C MET A 24 8.53 3.83 -2.84
N VAL A 25 7.68 2.87 -3.09
CA VAL A 25 6.22 3.00 -2.92
C VAL A 25 5.86 3.18 -1.45
N ALA A 26 6.48 2.42 -0.53
CA ALA A 26 6.28 2.60 0.90
C ALA A 26 6.67 4.00 1.35
N TRP A 27 7.82 4.51 0.91
CA TRP A 27 8.25 5.88 1.19
C TRP A 27 7.26 6.92 0.66
N GLN A 28 6.79 6.76 -0.56
CA GLN A 28 5.86 7.67 -1.23
C GLN A 28 4.53 7.79 -0.48
N TRP A 29 4.01 6.68 0.05
CA TRP A 29 2.70 6.62 0.71
C TRP A 29 2.74 6.78 2.23
N THR A 30 3.92 6.71 2.85
CA THR A 30 4.10 6.90 4.29
C THR A 30 3.52 8.24 4.79
N PRO A 31 3.78 9.41 4.17
CA PRO A 31 3.24 10.68 4.66
C PRO A 31 1.71 10.71 4.70
N PHE A 32 1.06 10.12 3.68
CA PHE A 32 -0.39 10.02 3.63
C PHE A 32 -0.95 9.16 4.79
N ALA A 33 -0.36 7.97 5.00
CA ALA A 33 -0.77 7.09 6.08
C ALA A 33 -0.56 7.73 7.46
N VAL A 34 0.60 8.38 7.66
CA VAL A 34 0.91 9.08 8.91
C VAL A 34 -0.11 10.19 9.19
N LEU A 35 -0.48 10.99 8.18
CA LEU A 35 -1.45 12.07 8.34
C LEU A 35 -2.82 11.53 8.80
N ILE A 36 -3.31 10.47 8.17
CA ILE A 36 -4.59 9.85 8.53
C ILE A 36 -4.53 9.26 9.95
N PHE A 37 -3.46 8.58 10.31
CA PHE A 37 -3.33 8.00 11.64
C PHE A 37 -3.16 9.05 12.73
N MET A 38 -2.40 10.11 12.49
CA MET A 38 -2.22 11.21 13.42
C MET A 38 -3.54 11.93 13.72
N THR A 39 -4.34 12.22 12.67
CA THR A 39 -5.65 12.84 12.86
C THR A 39 -6.61 11.94 13.63
N SER A 40 -6.57 10.64 13.38
CA SER A 40 -7.38 9.68 14.13
C SER A 40 -6.96 9.57 15.59
N LEU A 41 -5.65 9.52 15.88
CA LEU A 41 -5.14 9.48 17.26
C LEU A 41 -5.50 10.74 18.05
N GLN A 42 -5.56 11.90 17.39
CA GLN A 42 -6.00 13.15 18.03
C GLN A 42 -7.49 13.16 18.38
N SER A 43 -8.29 12.35 17.71
CA SER A 43 -9.73 12.20 17.99
C SER A 43 -10.06 11.11 18.99
N GLU A 44 -9.06 10.43 19.55
CA GLU A 44 -9.25 9.38 20.56
C GLU A 44 -9.79 9.99 21.87
N ASP A 45 -10.79 9.34 22.46
CA ASP A 45 -11.48 9.85 23.65
C ASP A 45 -10.57 9.83 24.88
N GLN A 46 -10.23 11.01 25.39
CA GLN A 46 -9.41 11.17 26.59
C GLN A 46 -10.07 10.61 27.84
N GLN A 47 -11.42 10.66 27.94
CA GLN A 47 -12.13 10.13 29.09
C GLN A 47 -11.98 8.62 29.19
N GLN A 48 -11.99 7.92 28.04
CA GLN A 48 -11.75 6.48 28.01
C GLN A 48 -10.33 6.13 28.46
N LYS A 49 -9.34 6.92 28.05
CA LYS A 49 -7.96 6.74 28.51
C LYS A 49 -7.77 6.96 30.00
N GLU A 50 -8.38 8.02 30.53
CA GLU A 50 -8.35 8.33 31.96
C GLU A 50 -9.05 7.24 32.78
N ALA A 51 -10.20 6.75 32.34
CA ALA A 51 -10.89 5.64 32.98
C ALA A 51 -10.04 4.37 33.00
N ALA A 52 -9.39 4.04 31.87
CA ALA A 52 -8.51 2.88 31.81
C ALA A 52 -7.29 2.98 32.75
N ILE A 53 -6.76 4.20 32.95
CA ILE A 53 -5.68 4.44 33.92
C ILE A 53 -6.17 4.21 35.34
N LEU A 54 -7.37 4.67 35.68
CA LEU A 54 -7.99 4.47 37.00
C LEU A 54 -8.25 2.97 37.27
N ASP A 55 -8.58 2.20 36.23
CA ASP A 55 -8.75 0.75 36.28
C ASP A 55 -7.39 -0.02 36.33
N GLY A 56 -6.27 0.70 36.36
CA GLY A 56 -4.93 0.10 36.44
C GLY A 56 -4.36 -0.44 35.13
N ALA A 57 -4.95 -0.07 33.98
CA ALA A 57 -4.42 -0.49 32.68
C ALA A 57 -3.05 0.15 32.41
N ASN A 58 -2.06 -0.68 32.12
CA ASN A 58 -0.75 -0.21 31.69
C ASN A 58 -0.79 0.31 30.25
N SER A 59 0.24 1.03 29.83
CA SER A 59 0.32 1.64 28.49
C SER A 59 0.17 0.63 27.35
N TRP A 60 0.65 -0.61 27.52
CA TRP A 60 0.50 -1.65 26.51
C TRP A 60 -0.95 -2.14 26.41
N ALA A 61 -1.65 -2.29 27.53
CA ALA A 61 -3.06 -2.64 27.54
C ALA A 61 -3.91 -1.53 26.88
N GLN A 62 -3.65 -0.26 27.21
CA GLN A 62 -4.32 0.87 26.56
C GLN A 62 -4.08 0.88 25.05
N PHE A 63 -2.84 0.66 24.61
CA PHE A 63 -2.52 0.56 23.19
C PHE A 63 -3.32 -0.55 22.50
N CYS A 64 -3.30 -1.78 23.05
CA CYS A 64 -3.95 -2.93 22.42
C CYS A 64 -5.49 -2.87 22.47
N TYR A 65 -6.07 -2.35 23.55
CA TYR A 65 -7.52 -2.43 23.78
C TYR A 65 -8.27 -1.13 23.46
N LEU A 66 -7.60 0.01 23.41
CA LEU A 66 -8.20 1.31 23.06
C LEU A 66 -7.68 1.81 21.72
N THR A 67 -6.36 2.03 21.60
CA THR A 67 -5.80 2.70 20.43
C THR A 67 -5.86 1.84 19.18
N VAL A 68 -5.51 0.55 19.23
CA VAL A 68 -5.54 -0.32 18.04
C VAL A 68 -6.96 -0.52 17.51
N PRO A 69 -7.99 -0.80 18.32
CA PRO A 69 -9.37 -0.85 17.83
C PRO A 69 -9.88 0.49 17.26
N HIS A 70 -9.50 1.62 17.88
CA HIS A 70 -9.82 2.95 17.36
C HIS A 70 -9.20 3.19 15.98
N LEU A 71 -7.96 2.75 15.77
CA LEU A 71 -7.26 2.86 14.48
C LEU A 71 -7.75 1.88 13.42
N ALA A 72 -8.55 0.88 13.74
CA ALA A 72 -8.99 -0.14 12.78
C ALA A 72 -9.70 0.47 11.56
N ARG A 73 -10.57 1.47 11.77
CA ARG A 73 -11.27 2.18 10.69
C ARG A 73 -10.32 3.00 9.82
N PRO A 74 -9.46 3.87 10.35
CA PRO A 74 -8.43 4.56 9.57
C PRO A 74 -7.50 3.63 8.79
N ILE A 75 -7.05 2.53 9.42
CA ILE A 75 -6.22 1.52 8.74
C ILE A 75 -6.97 0.95 7.53
N ALA A 76 -8.23 0.57 7.71
CA ALA A 76 -9.04 0.03 6.63
C ALA A 76 -9.18 1.02 5.46
N ILE A 77 -9.39 2.32 5.75
CA ILE A 77 -9.48 3.37 4.73
C ILE A 77 -8.15 3.53 3.99
N VAL A 78 -7.03 3.62 4.71
CA VAL A 78 -5.69 3.75 4.12
C VAL A 78 -5.37 2.56 3.23
N VAL A 79 -5.61 1.33 3.70
CA VAL A 79 -5.38 0.10 2.94
C VAL A 79 -6.23 0.07 1.67
N MET A 80 -7.51 0.46 1.75
CA MET A 80 -8.41 0.48 0.60
C MET A 80 -7.94 1.49 -0.46
N ILE A 81 -7.62 2.71 -0.04
CA ILE A 81 -7.14 3.75 -0.96
C ILE A 81 -5.83 3.30 -1.62
N GLN A 82 -4.86 2.82 -0.84
CA GLN A 82 -3.60 2.35 -1.37
C GLN A 82 -3.77 1.15 -2.31
N ALA A 83 -4.64 0.19 -1.99
CA ALA A 83 -4.90 -0.95 -2.84
C ALA A 83 -5.38 -0.51 -4.24
N ILE A 84 -6.27 0.48 -4.31
CA ILE A 84 -6.77 1.02 -5.59
C ILE A 84 -5.63 1.71 -6.36
N PHE A 85 -4.82 2.54 -5.71
CA PHE A 85 -3.70 3.22 -6.36
C PHE A 85 -2.59 2.26 -6.80
N HIS A 86 -2.30 1.23 -6.01
CA HIS A 86 -1.28 0.24 -6.36
C HIS A 86 -1.68 -0.65 -7.57
N LEU A 87 -2.96 -0.76 -7.88
CA LEU A 87 -3.41 -1.40 -9.12
C LEU A 87 -3.00 -0.65 -10.39
N SER A 88 -2.65 0.64 -10.29
CA SER A 88 -2.22 1.48 -11.42
C SER A 88 -0.71 1.75 -11.45
N LEU A 89 0.10 1.04 -10.67
CA LEU A 89 1.56 1.17 -10.66
C LEU A 89 2.16 0.80 -12.03
N TYR A 90 2.64 1.80 -12.76
CA TYR A 90 3.35 1.65 -14.04
C TYR A 90 4.71 2.33 -13.99
N ALA A 91 4.72 3.63 -13.65
CA ALA A 91 5.90 4.47 -13.73
C ALA A 91 7.02 3.99 -12.80
N GLU A 92 6.69 3.52 -11.61
CA GLU A 92 7.64 3.01 -10.62
C GLU A 92 8.39 1.79 -11.14
N ILE A 93 7.68 0.87 -11.81
CA ILE A 93 8.28 -0.32 -12.42
C ILE A 93 9.12 0.06 -13.62
N GLU A 94 8.64 0.97 -14.47
CA GLU A 94 9.40 1.45 -15.65
C GLU A 94 10.70 2.14 -15.23
N ILE A 95 10.64 3.04 -14.25
CA ILE A 95 11.82 3.81 -13.80
C ILE A 95 12.85 2.89 -13.14
N VAL A 96 12.43 1.99 -12.26
CA VAL A 96 13.35 1.17 -11.46
C VAL A 96 13.89 -0.01 -12.25
N SER A 97 13.03 -0.77 -12.92
CA SER A 97 13.40 -2.06 -13.49
C SER A 97 13.25 -2.16 -15.01
N ARG A 98 12.53 -1.23 -15.64
CA ARG A 98 12.11 -1.34 -17.05
C ARG A 98 11.43 -2.70 -17.33
N GLY A 99 10.65 -3.17 -16.36
CA GLY A 99 9.96 -4.46 -16.42
C GLY A 99 10.86 -5.69 -16.28
N ASN A 100 12.16 -5.55 -15.97
CA ASN A 100 13.04 -6.68 -15.72
C ASN A 100 12.65 -7.39 -14.43
N GLY A 101 11.97 -8.55 -14.57
CA GLY A 101 11.57 -9.41 -13.48
C GLY A 101 10.32 -9.00 -12.71
N ASN A 102 9.79 -7.80 -12.91
CA ASN A 102 8.62 -7.27 -12.20
C ASN A 102 7.66 -6.61 -13.19
N LYS A 103 6.77 -7.39 -13.78
CA LYS A 103 5.72 -6.88 -14.66
C LYS A 103 4.38 -7.05 -13.97
N ASN A 104 3.61 -5.98 -13.88
CA ASN A 104 2.21 -5.99 -13.48
C ASN A 104 1.30 -5.74 -14.70
N LEU A 105 -0.02 -5.80 -14.51
CA LEU A 105 -0.98 -5.59 -15.59
C LEU A 105 -0.85 -4.22 -16.27
N PRO A 106 -0.76 -3.07 -15.57
CA PRO A 106 -0.53 -1.77 -16.19
C PRO A 106 0.75 -1.73 -17.04
N TYR A 107 1.83 -2.35 -16.56
CA TYR A 107 3.07 -2.42 -17.31
C TYR A 107 2.92 -3.21 -18.61
N LEU A 108 2.25 -4.37 -18.56
CA LEU A 108 1.97 -5.19 -19.74
C LEU A 108 1.08 -4.46 -20.75
N ILE A 109 0.11 -3.68 -20.31
CA ILE A 109 -0.72 -2.85 -21.19
C ILE A 109 0.16 -1.84 -21.95
N GLY A 110 1.06 -1.15 -21.26
CA GLY A 110 1.99 -0.21 -21.88
C GLY A 110 2.95 -0.88 -22.88
N GLU A 111 3.48 -2.04 -22.53
CA GLU A 111 4.36 -2.83 -23.40
C GLU A 111 3.63 -3.32 -24.65
N PHE A 112 2.40 -3.80 -24.54
CA PHE A 112 1.60 -4.25 -25.67
C PHE A 112 1.06 -3.12 -26.52
N ALA A 113 0.81 -1.94 -25.95
CA ALA A 113 0.28 -0.80 -26.67
C ALA A 113 1.18 -0.36 -27.84
N SER A 114 2.50 -0.58 -27.72
CA SER A 114 3.48 -0.25 -28.76
C SER A 114 3.55 -1.29 -29.88
N ASN A 115 3.18 -2.56 -29.63
CA ASN A 115 3.41 -3.68 -30.54
C ASN A 115 2.14 -4.40 -30.97
N ASN A 116 1.11 -4.43 -30.13
CA ASN A 116 -0.12 -5.18 -30.37
C ASN A 116 -1.31 -4.54 -29.64
N ILE A 117 -2.04 -3.66 -30.32
CA ILE A 117 -3.19 -2.94 -29.79
C ILE A 117 -4.30 -3.90 -29.29
N GLY A 118 -4.49 -5.03 -29.99
CA GLY A 118 -5.49 -6.03 -29.58
C GLY A 118 -5.14 -6.66 -28.22
N ALA A 119 -3.88 -7.03 -28.01
CA ALA A 119 -3.41 -7.57 -26.74
C ALA A 119 -3.47 -6.51 -25.63
N ALA A 120 -3.10 -5.26 -25.92
CA ALA A 120 -3.21 -4.15 -24.96
C ALA A 120 -4.65 -3.93 -24.52
N SER A 121 -5.60 -3.91 -25.48
CA SER A 121 -7.02 -3.74 -25.18
C SER A 121 -7.58 -4.90 -24.34
N ALA A 122 -7.25 -6.15 -24.69
CA ALA A 122 -7.67 -7.32 -23.92
C ALA A 122 -7.13 -7.30 -22.49
N THR A 123 -5.83 -6.99 -22.32
CA THR A 123 -5.21 -6.88 -21.00
C THR A 123 -5.82 -5.72 -20.20
N GLY A 124 -6.15 -4.59 -20.87
CA GLY A 124 -6.83 -3.46 -20.26
C GLY A 124 -8.21 -3.82 -19.71
N ILE A 125 -9.01 -4.54 -20.48
CA ILE A 125 -10.33 -5.03 -20.04
C ILE A 125 -10.19 -5.95 -18.82
N LEU A 126 -9.25 -6.89 -18.87
CA LEU A 126 -8.97 -7.79 -17.73
C LEU A 126 -8.54 -7.01 -16.48
N ALA A 127 -7.69 -6.00 -16.65
CA ALA A 127 -7.27 -5.14 -15.55
C ALA A 127 -8.45 -4.40 -14.90
N VAL A 128 -9.36 -3.84 -15.70
CA VAL A 128 -10.57 -3.17 -15.20
C VAL A 128 -11.48 -4.13 -14.45
N ILE A 129 -11.73 -5.32 -15.00
CA ILE A 129 -12.54 -6.35 -14.33
C ILE A 129 -11.92 -6.73 -12.99
N LEU A 130 -10.61 -7.03 -12.96
CA LEU A 130 -9.90 -7.39 -11.75
C LEU A 130 -9.93 -6.27 -10.70
N ALA A 131 -9.69 -5.03 -11.11
CA ALA A 131 -9.75 -3.86 -10.23
C ALA A 131 -11.14 -3.70 -9.60
N ASN A 132 -12.21 -3.84 -10.39
CA ASN A 132 -13.59 -3.78 -9.88
C ASN A 132 -13.89 -4.91 -8.90
N LEU A 133 -13.46 -6.14 -9.18
CA LEU A 133 -13.65 -7.28 -8.27
C LEU A 133 -12.95 -7.05 -6.94
N ILE A 134 -11.70 -6.58 -6.96
CA ILE A 134 -10.93 -6.25 -5.76
C ILE A 134 -11.61 -5.11 -4.99
N ALA A 135 -12.03 -4.04 -5.67
CA ALA A 135 -12.72 -2.91 -5.04
C ALA A 135 -14.03 -3.35 -4.35
N ILE A 136 -14.86 -4.14 -5.02
CA ILE A 136 -16.11 -4.67 -4.44
C ILE A 136 -15.82 -5.57 -3.23
N PHE A 137 -14.81 -6.43 -3.34
CA PHE A 137 -14.40 -7.31 -2.25
C PHE A 137 -13.93 -6.52 -1.01
N LEU A 138 -13.07 -5.53 -1.22
CA LEU A 138 -12.60 -4.64 -0.15
C LEU A 138 -13.74 -3.84 0.47
N LEU A 139 -14.62 -3.26 -0.35
CA LEU A 139 -15.79 -2.52 0.14
C LEU A 139 -16.73 -3.40 0.98
N ARG A 140 -16.92 -4.68 0.63
CA ARG A 140 -17.74 -5.60 1.43
C ARG A 140 -17.12 -5.93 2.78
N ILE A 141 -15.80 -6.16 2.82
CA ILE A 141 -15.10 -6.49 4.06
C ILE A 141 -15.09 -5.27 5.00
N ILE A 142 -14.66 -4.12 4.46
CA ILE A 142 -14.49 -2.90 5.24
C ILE A 142 -15.83 -2.28 5.59
N GLY A 143 -16.80 -2.29 4.66
CA GLY A 143 -18.14 -1.77 4.90
C GLY A 143 -18.85 -2.49 6.05
N LYS A 144 -18.65 -3.80 6.21
CA LYS A 144 -19.17 -4.54 7.35
C LYS A 144 -18.51 -4.10 8.66
N SER A 145 -17.19 -3.89 8.63
CA SER A 145 -16.44 -3.41 9.83
C SER A 145 -16.70 -1.94 10.19
N LEU A 146 -17.29 -1.14 9.27
CA LEU A 146 -17.63 0.26 9.51
C LEU A 146 -19.07 0.43 10.03
N MET A 147 -19.93 -0.59 9.87
CA MET A 147 -21.33 -0.54 10.26
C MET A 147 -21.60 -1.23 11.61
N ASP A 148 -20.68 -2.08 12.07
CA ASP A 148 -20.64 -2.67 13.40
C ASP A 148 -19.82 -1.80 14.36
#